data_0cbd829a6a07aaedee47b55aac292d30
#
_entry.id   0cbd829a6a07aaedee47b55aac292d30
#
_cell.length_a   1.000
_cell.length_b   1.000
_cell.length_c   1.000
_cell.angle_alpha   90.00
_cell.angle_beta   90.00
_cell.angle_gamma   90.00
#
_symmetry.space_group_name_H-M   'P 1'
#
loop_
_entity.id
_entity.type
_entity.pdbx_description
1 polymer ?
#
loop_
_entity_poly.entity_id
_entity_poly.type
_entity_poly.pdbx_seq_one_letter_code
_entity_poly.pdbx_strand_id
1 'polypeptide(L)'
;MSFFLFASLTSLIAQQKQQYLIKAGKLFDSETKEFKTGMAILITGNIIDTVKAEKDVTASERKNYTLLDLSKFTVMPGLIDCHTHLLCKETLYPDNKVTGLEMSRSLVFDGDAYRALYGAARAKAYLEAGITAVQDLGNSGQFADVALNRAILEGLLPGPRMRCSGPGLSSYGGQMPGTIFKHQELIKDEYRIVKNPLDAADAVRENVTQGATVIKIFANNTPNPTMLTVDEMKAIVDEAHRYGVRVTAHATSDKAAYNAVVAGVDGIEHGYQLADSTLDLMVKKGVVLVPTDGDSVSLSQYLKLSGESINPSMMKNYMSALKDRIQRAHKKGVIIAAGSDDYIDFKQPFAEPSKRALISYYESGIPIPAILQFATYNAAKQLRWNRRIGTIKKGFFADIIAVDNSIETNINALLHVRFVMKDGKVITNKLEL
;
A
#
# COMPACT_ATOMS: atom_id res chain seq x y z
N MET A 1 7.84 -24.86 -63.27
CA MET A 1 7.18 -24.05 -62.24
C MET A 1 8.17 -23.85 -61.09
N SER A 2 8.89 -22.72 -61.09
CA SER A 2 9.92 -22.45 -60.08
C SER A 2 9.29 -21.65 -58.93
N PHE A 3 9.30 -22.25 -57.75
CA PHE A 3 8.87 -21.58 -56.52
C PHE A 3 10.02 -20.71 -55.98
N PHE A 4 9.85 -19.40 -56.00
CA PHE A 4 10.70 -18.47 -55.28
C PHE A 4 10.25 -18.38 -53.82
N LEU A 5 11.09 -18.91 -52.91
CA LEU A 5 10.95 -18.69 -51.50
C LEU A 5 11.47 -17.27 -51.15
N PHE A 6 10.58 -16.35 -50.85
CA PHE A 6 10.94 -15.07 -50.22
C PHE A 6 11.15 -15.30 -48.71
N ALA A 7 12.40 -15.41 -48.29
CA ALA A 7 12.76 -15.34 -46.90
C ALA A 7 12.74 -13.87 -46.46
N SER A 8 11.65 -13.47 -45.79
CA SER A 8 11.62 -12.17 -45.10
C SER A 8 12.48 -12.22 -43.85
N LEU A 9 13.68 -11.66 -43.93
CA LEU A 9 14.49 -11.32 -42.73
C LEU A 9 13.78 -10.17 -41.97
N THR A 10 12.97 -10.50 -41.00
CA THR A 10 12.57 -9.55 -39.95
C THR A 10 13.77 -9.34 -39.05
N SER A 11 14.53 -8.26 -39.29
CA SER A 11 15.52 -7.77 -38.33
C SER A 11 14.81 -7.39 -37.03
N LEU A 12 14.94 -8.22 -36.01
CA LEU A 12 14.64 -7.82 -34.62
C LEU A 12 15.66 -6.68 -34.29
N ILE A 13 15.25 -5.44 -34.47
CA ILE A 13 15.96 -4.30 -33.88
C ILE A 13 15.74 -4.47 -32.38
N ALA A 14 16.74 -4.98 -31.67
CA ALA A 14 16.76 -4.97 -30.21
C ALA A 14 16.61 -3.52 -29.77
N GLN A 15 15.46 -3.14 -29.25
CA GLN A 15 15.20 -1.80 -28.75
C GLN A 15 16.25 -1.51 -27.67
N GLN A 16 17.15 -0.56 -27.96
CA GLN A 16 18.22 -0.19 -27.03
C GLN A 16 17.58 0.22 -25.68
N LYS A 17 17.91 -0.50 -24.63
CA LYS A 17 17.37 -0.20 -23.29
C LYS A 17 17.78 1.21 -22.89
N GLN A 18 16.80 2.00 -22.46
CA GLN A 18 17.04 3.34 -21.92
C GLN A 18 18.04 3.28 -20.76
N GLN A 19 19.03 4.16 -20.77
CA GLN A 19 20.06 4.25 -19.73
C GLN A 19 20.00 5.63 -19.06
N TYR A 20 19.95 5.65 -17.73
CA TYR A 20 19.91 6.88 -16.94
C TYR A 20 21.02 6.92 -15.89
N LEU A 21 21.66 8.08 -15.77
CA LEU A 21 22.53 8.47 -14.66
C LEU A 21 21.79 9.49 -13.81
N ILE A 22 21.32 9.09 -12.62
CA ILE A 22 20.74 10.01 -11.66
C ILE A 22 21.88 10.56 -10.78
N LYS A 23 22.03 11.89 -10.75
CA LYS A 23 22.87 12.61 -9.79
C LYS A 23 21.98 13.06 -8.63
N ALA A 24 22.17 12.50 -7.44
CA ALA A 24 21.37 12.80 -6.26
C ALA A 24 22.03 13.90 -5.41
N GLY A 25 21.26 14.89 -4.95
CA GLY A 25 21.71 15.82 -3.91
C GLY A 25 21.94 15.09 -2.60
N LYS A 26 20.92 14.36 -2.17
CA LYS A 26 20.98 13.37 -1.10
C LYS A 26 20.33 12.07 -1.56
N LEU A 27 20.80 10.96 -1.04
CA LEU A 27 20.21 9.63 -1.23
C LEU A 27 19.78 9.09 0.13
N PHE A 28 18.50 8.82 0.30
CA PHE A 28 18.00 8.13 1.50
C PHE A 28 18.23 6.62 1.37
N ASP A 29 19.05 6.09 2.27
CA ASP A 29 19.25 4.65 2.44
C ASP A 29 18.19 4.10 3.40
N SER A 30 17.20 3.39 2.85
CA SER A 30 16.06 2.87 3.61
C SER A 30 16.41 1.68 4.52
N GLU A 31 17.55 1.01 4.30
CA GLU A 31 18.02 -0.07 5.16
C GLU A 31 18.67 0.51 6.43
N THR A 32 19.55 1.50 6.28
CA THR A 32 20.29 2.13 7.42
C THR A 32 19.60 3.36 8.00
N LYS A 33 18.62 3.92 7.31
CA LYS A 33 17.90 5.16 7.67
C LYS A 33 18.79 6.42 7.60
N GLU A 34 19.80 6.41 6.76
CA GLU A 34 20.78 7.49 6.60
C GLU A 34 20.55 8.27 5.32
N PHE A 35 20.91 9.55 5.34
CA PHE A 35 20.97 10.40 4.16
C PHE A 35 22.43 10.53 3.71
N LYS A 36 22.75 10.05 2.51
CA LYS A 36 24.08 10.06 1.91
C LYS A 36 24.18 11.14 0.85
N THR A 37 25.24 11.95 0.88
CA THR A 37 25.50 13.01 -0.12
C THR A 37 26.43 12.55 -1.23
N GLY A 38 26.40 13.24 -2.39
CA GLY A 38 27.33 12.98 -3.48
C GLY A 38 27.20 11.59 -4.09
N MET A 39 25.97 11.06 -4.21
CA MET A 39 25.71 9.75 -4.76
C MET A 39 25.18 9.82 -6.19
N ALA A 40 25.51 8.79 -6.97
CA ALA A 40 25.01 8.57 -8.31
C ALA A 40 24.38 7.17 -8.43
N ILE A 41 23.31 7.08 -9.23
CA ILE A 41 22.59 5.85 -9.51
C ILE A 41 22.59 5.63 -11.01
N LEU A 42 23.12 4.51 -11.49
CA LEU A 42 23.11 4.10 -12.88
C LEU A 42 22.02 3.05 -13.09
N ILE A 43 21.23 3.23 -14.15
CA ILE A 43 20.04 2.42 -14.45
C ILE A 43 20.08 2.01 -15.91
N THR A 44 19.86 0.73 -16.21
CA THR A 44 19.63 0.22 -17.57
C THR A 44 18.29 -0.51 -17.65
N GLY A 45 17.41 -0.02 -18.50
CA GLY A 45 16.05 -0.50 -18.60
C GLY A 45 15.30 -0.27 -17.26
N ASN A 46 14.84 -1.33 -16.63
CA ASN A 46 14.10 -1.26 -15.37
C ASN A 46 14.91 -1.59 -14.11
N ILE A 47 16.24 -1.80 -14.26
CA ILE A 47 17.11 -2.28 -13.18
C ILE A 47 18.17 -1.24 -12.82
N ILE A 48 18.45 -1.12 -11.53
CA ILE A 48 19.57 -0.36 -11.00
C ILE A 48 20.85 -1.18 -11.21
N ASP A 49 21.77 -0.67 -12.03
CA ASP A 49 23.05 -1.33 -12.33
C ASP A 49 24.03 -1.17 -11.16
N THR A 50 24.11 0.05 -10.62
CA THR A 50 25.00 0.37 -9.50
C THR A 50 24.58 1.66 -8.81
N VAL A 51 24.98 1.76 -7.54
CA VAL A 51 24.90 2.97 -6.72
C VAL A 51 26.31 3.22 -6.18
N LYS A 52 26.85 4.41 -6.44
CA LYS A 52 28.24 4.77 -6.08
C LYS A 52 28.41 6.26 -5.80
N ALA A 53 29.57 6.66 -5.30
CA ALA A 53 29.87 8.07 -5.15
C ALA A 53 29.90 8.75 -6.54
N GLU A 54 29.35 9.96 -6.64
CA GLU A 54 29.25 10.70 -7.92
C GLU A 54 30.63 10.97 -8.53
N LYS A 55 31.65 11.18 -7.69
CA LYS A 55 33.07 11.36 -8.13
C LYS A 55 33.63 10.12 -8.82
N ASP A 56 33.08 8.92 -8.55
CA ASP A 56 33.57 7.65 -9.12
C ASP A 56 32.84 7.29 -10.44
N VAL A 57 31.98 8.19 -10.95
CA VAL A 57 31.31 8.03 -12.25
C VAL A 57 32.31 8.35 -13.33
N THR A 58 32.62 7.35 -14.18
CA THR A 58 33.60 7.45 -15.23
C THR A 58 33.17 8.36 -16.40
N ALA A 59 34.09 8.87 -17.19
CA ALA A 59 33.78 9.65 -18.39
C ALA A 59 32.96 8.86 -19.41
N SER A 60 33.21 7.56 -19.54
CA SER A 60 32.44 6.66 -20.41
C SER A 60 30.99 6.53 -19.96
N GLU A 61 30.75 6.34 -18.64
CA GLU A 61 29.38 6.30 -18.10
C GLU A 61 28.64 7.61 -18.30
N ARG A 62 29.30 8.76 -18.07
CA ARG A 62 28.71 10.08 -18.32
C ARG A 62 28.31 10.28 -19.79
N LYS A 63 29.06 9.68 -20.72
CA LYS A 63 28.78 9.77 -22.16
C LYS A 63 27.62 8.84 -22.58
N ASN A 64 27.51 7.66 -21.98
CA ASN A 64 26.58 6.61 -22.41
C ASN A 64 25.22 6.69 -21.76
N TYR A 65 25.10 7.34 -20.58
CA TYR A 65 23.87 7.45 -19.83
C TYR A 65 23.25 8.85 -19.96
N THR A 66 21.93 8.90 -20.10
CA THR A 66 21.18 10.16 -20.05
C THR A 66 21.20 10.69 -18.62
N LEU A 67 21.72 11.91 -18.42
CA LEU A 67 21.75 12.54 -17.09
C LEU A 67 20.37 13.00 -16.65
N LEU A 68 19.99 12.60 -15.44
CA LEU A 68 18.89 13.14 -14.67
C LEU A 68 19.49 13.85 -13.45
N ASP A 69 19.58 15.18 -13.52
CA ASP A 69 20.18 15.98 -12.44
C ASP A 69 19.14 16.26 -11.34
N LEU A 70 19.22 15.48 -10.27
CA LEU A 70 18.44 15.63 -9.04
C LEU A 70 19.29 16.17 -7.88
N SER A 71 20.36 16.92 -8.18
CA SER A 71 21.32 17.42 -7.18
C SER A 71 20.72 18.42 -6.17
N LYS A 72 19.54 18.98 -6.46
CA LYS A 72 18.79 19.85 -5.53
C LYS A 72 17.78 19.11 -4.66
N PHE A 73 17.66 17.79 -4.82
CA PHE A 73 16.61 16.99 -4.20
C PHE A 73 17.18 15.81 -3.40
N THR A 74 16.35 15.31 -2.48
CA THR A 74 16.59 14.02 -1.85
C THR A 74 15.93 12.93 -2.68
N VAL A 75 16.75 12.01 -3.16
CA VAL A 75 16.35 10.82 -3.91
C VAL A 75 16.12 9.67 -2.93
N MET A 76 15.04 8.95 -3.11
CA MET A 76 14.68 7.83 -2.23
C MET A 76 13.89 6.77 -3.01
N PRO A 77 13.72 5.54 -2.47
CA PRO A 77 12.85 4.55 -3.09
C PRO A 77 11.43 5.09 -3.24
N GLY A 78 10.71 4.65 -4.26
CA GLY A 78 9.29 4.93 -4.38
C GLY A 78 8.53 4.52 -3.12
N LEU A 79 7.54 5.31 -2.73
CA LEU A 79 6.69 5.03 -1.58
C LEU A 79 5.84 3.78 -1.83
N ILE A 80 5.55 3.06 -0.76
CA ILE A 80 4.70 1.86 -0.77
C ILE A 80 3.59 2.07 0.25
N ASP A 81 2.35 1.85 -0.16
CA ASP A 81 1.17 1.85 0.70
C ASP A 81 0.68 0.42 0.88
N CYS A 82 0.76 -0.10 2.10
CA CYS A 82 0.43 -1.49 2.42
C CYS A 82 -1.06 -1.73 2.71
N HIS A 83 -1.90 -0.70 2.63
CA HIS A 83 -3.33 -0.84 2.86
C HIS A 83 -4.10 0.18 2.03
N THR A 84 -4.57 -0.24 0.88
CA THR A 84 -5.41 0.58 0.00
C THR A 84 -6.71 -0.15 -0.35
N HIS A 85 -7.70 0.64 -0.78
CA HIS A 85 -8.95 0.22 -1.37
C HIS A 85 -9.19 1.04 -2.63
N LEU A 86 -8.37 0.83 -3.67
CA LEU A 86 -8.34 1.70 -4.86
C LEU A 86 -9.70 1.78 -5.57
N LEU A 87 -10.49 0.70 -5.53
CA LEU A 87 -11.77 0.62 -6.20
C LEU A 87 -12.97 0.96 -5.30
N CYS A 88 -12.71 1.25 -4.03
CA CYS A 88 -13.73 1.66 -3.08
C CYS A 88 -13.82 3.19 -2.99
N LYS A 89 -15.05 3.69 -2.93
CA LYS A 89 -15.34 5.10 -2.73
C LYS A 89 -16.46 5.26 -1.73
N GLU A 90 -16.13 5.80 -0.57
CA GLU A 90 -17.13 6.21 0.41
C GLU A 90 -17.26 7.73 0.42
N THR A 91 -18.45 8.23 0.13
CA THR A 91 -18.75 9.66 0.19
C THR A 91 -19.43 9.97 1.52
N LEU A 92 -18.83 10.83 2.32
CA LEU A 92 -19.40 11.25 3.60
C LEU A 92 -20.50 12.29 3.39
N TYR A 93 -21.60 12.12 4.12
CA TYR A 93 -22.72 13.07 4.15
C TYR A 93 -23.07 13.40 5.61
N PRO A 94 -23.47 14.66 5.91
CA PRO A 94 -23.78 15.09 7.28
C PRO A 94 -24.88 14.29 7.96
N ASP A 95 -25.80 13.73 7.17
CA ASP A 95 -26.95 12.97 7.68
C ASP A 95 -26.68 11.45 7.72
N ASN A 96 -25.55 11.00 7.18
CA ASN A 96 -25.21 9.58 7.15
C ASN A 96 -24.45 9.18 8.42
N LYS A 97 -25.16 8.64 9.41
CA LYS A 97 -24.58 8.16 10.67
C LYS A 97 -24.37 6.66 10.71
N VAL A 98 -24.57 5.96 9.59
CA VAL A 98 -24.43 4.51 9.52
C VAL A 98 -23.17 4.15 8.78
N THR A 99 -22.17 3.69 9.51
CA THR A 99 -20.89 3.22 8.91
C THR A 99 -21.15 2.13 7.86
N GLY A 100 -20.53 2.25 6.70
CA GLY A 100 -20.64 1.29 5.59
C GLY A 100 -21.93 1.40 4.76
N LEU A 101 -22.81 2.38 5.03
CA LEU A 101 -24.00 2.58 4.20
C LEU A 101 -23.65 2.98 2.77
N GLU A 102 -22.63 3.83 2.60
CA GLU A 102 -22.17 4.27 1.29
C GLU A 102 -21.53 3.14 0.48
N MET A 103 -20.86 2.19 1.14
CA MET A 103 -20.42 0.96 0.49
C MET A 103 -21.60 0.19 -0.11
N SER A 104 -22.66 -0.02 0.67
CA SER A 104 -23.88 -0.68 0.19
C SER A 104 -24.52 0.07 -0.99
N ARG A 105 -24.50 1.42 -0.92
CA ARG A 105 -24.99 2.27 -2.01
C ARG A 105 -24.14 2.13 -3.27
N SER A 106 -22.83 2.12 -3.15
CA SER A 106 -21.90 1.96 -4.28
C SER A 106 -22.12 0.62 -4.99
N LEU A 107 -22.36 -0.47 -4.25
CA LEU A 107 -22.71 -1.76 -4.82
C LEU A 107 -23.97 -1.72 -5.69
N VAL A 108 -24.98 -1.01 -5.23
CA VAL A 108 -26.30 -0.96 -5.90
C VAL A 108 -26.33 0.00 -7.07
N PHE A 109 -25.64 1.14 -6.98
CA PHE A 109 -25.78 2.24 -7.94
C PHE A 109 -24.57 2.44 -8.86
N ASP A 110 -23.36 2.15 -8.41
CA ASP A 110 -22.16 2.41 -9.22
C ASP A 110 -21.78 1.20 -10.08
N GLY A 111 -21.85 -0.01 -9.53
CA GLY A 111 -21.49 -1.25 -10.18
C GLY A 111 -19.99 -1.40 -10.47
N ASP A 112 -19.56 -2.62 -10.83
CA ASP A 112 -18.14 -2.99 -10.94
C ASP A 112 -17.41 -2.25 -12.05
N ALA A 113 -18.07 -1.96 -13.17
CA ALA A 113 -17.45 -1.25 -14.30
C ALA A 113 -17.04 0.19 -13.91
N TYR A 114 -17.94 0.92 -13.22
CA TYR A 114 -17.61 2.26 -12.74
C TYR A 114 -16.50 2.22 -11.69
N ARG A 115 -16.57 1.30 -10.74
CA ARG A 115 -15.57 1.09 -9.70
C ARG A 115 -14.19 0.77 -10.28
N ALA A 116 -14.13 -0.07 -11.32
CA ALA A 116 -12.86 -0.36 -12.01
C ALA A 116 -12.26 0.88 -12.69
N LEU A 117 -13.08 1.71 -13.35
CA LEU A 117 -12.64 2.97 -13.96
C LEU A 117 -12.16 3.98 -12.90
N TYR A 118 -12.89 4.08 -11.78
CA TYR A 118 -12.51 4.90 -10.65
C TYR A 118 -11.16 4.44 -10.06
N GLY A 119 -11.00 3.13 -9.86
CA GLY A 119 -9.75 2.53 -9.39
C GLY A 119 -8.58 2.77 -10.35
N ALA A 120 -8.80 2.73 -11.65
CA ALA A 120 -7.79 3.05 -12.66
C ALA A 120 -7.32 4.51 -12.55
N ALA A 121 -8.25 5.44 -12.36
CA ALA A 121 -7.91 6.86 -12.15
C ALA A 121 -7.12 7.07 -10.86
N ARG A 122 -7.50 6.41 -9.77
CA ARG A 122 -6.75 6.46 -8.50
C ARG A 122 -5.37 5.82 -8.63
N ALA A 123 -5.26 4.65 -9.25
CA ALA A 123 -3.98 3.97 -9.46
C ALA A 123 -2.98 4.86 -10.22
N LYS A 124 -3.43 5.55 -11.28
CA LYS A 124 -2.63 6.54 -12.00
C LYS A 124 -2.18 7.67 -11.08
N ALA A 125 -3.09 8.26 -10.33
CA ALA A 125 -2.79 9.37 -9.42
C ALA A 125 -1.83 8.96 -8.29
N TYR A 126 -1.95 7.75 -7.75
CA TYR A 126 -1.02 7.18 -6.77
C TYR A 126 0.39 7.09 -7.34
N LEU A 127 0.53 6.54 -8.55
CA LEU A 127 1.83 6.46 -9.21
C LEU A 127 2.44 7.85 -9.45
N GLU A 128 1.66 8.80 -9.99
CA GLU A 128 2.11 10.17 -10.25
C GLU A 128 2.48 10.93 -8.98
N ALA A 129 1.88 10.56 -7.85
CA ALA A 129 2.19 11.10 -6.53
C ALA A 129 3.42 10.46 -5.85
N GLY A 130 4.05 9.45 -6.48
CA GLY A 130 5.24 8.78 -5.98
C GLY A 130 5.00 7.51 -5.18
N ILE A 131 3.76 7.00 -5.14
CA ILE A 131 3.44 5.69 -4.56
C ILE A 131 3.58 4.66 -5.66
N THR A 132 4.70 3.93 -5.67
CA THR A 132 5.09 3.03 -6.77
C THR A 132 4.62 1.59 -6.58
N ALA A 133 4.21 1.25 -5.36
CA ALA A 133 3.62 -0.05 -5.06
C ALA A 133 2.52 0.07 -3.99
N VAL A 134 1.52 -0.81 -4.05
CA VAL A 134 0.41 -0.88 -3.11
C VAL A 134 0.04 -2.31 -2.75
N GLN A 135 -0.61 -2.48 -1.60
CA GLN A 135 -1.36 -3.68 -1.24
C GLN A 135 -2.84 -3.30 -1.16
N ASP A 136 -3.64 -3.76 -2.12
CA ASP A 136 -5.07 -3.50 -2.19
C ASP A 136 -5.83 -4.62 -1.47
N LEU A 137 -6.63 -4.27 -0.48
CA LEU A 137 -7.14 -5.20 0.53
C LEU A 137 -8.66 -5.37 0.50
N GLY A 138 -9.21 -5.42 -0.70
CA GLY A 138 -10.62 -5.73 -0.92
C GLY A 138 -11.49 -4.49 -1.10
N ASN A 139 -12.79 -4.68 -0.93
CA ASN A 139 -13.83 -3.70 -1.27
C ASN A 139 -13.76 -3.25 -2.74
N SER A 140 -13.51 -4.23 -3.62
CA SER A 140 -13.23 -4.01 -5.04
C SER A 140 -14.28 -4.65 -5.96
N GLY A 141 -15.44 -5.07 -5.45
CA GLY A 141 -16.41 -5.84 -6.23
C GLY A 141 -15.77 -7.16 -6.67
N GLN A 142 -15.60 -8.08 -5.74
CA GLN A 142 -14.92 -9.35 -5.98
C GLN A 142 -13.45 -9.19 -6.42
N PHE A 143 -13.11 -9.44 -7.69
CA PHE A 143 -11.73 -9.51 -8.20
C PHE A 143 -11.37 -8.38 -9.16
N ALA A 144 -12.03 -7.24 -9.09
CA ALA A 144 -11.72 -6.12 -9.98
C ALA A 144 -10.36 -5.47 -9.68
N ASP A 145 -9.83 -5.61 -8.45
CA ASP A 145 -8.45 -5.25 -8.09
C ASP A 145 -7.43 -6.12 -8.86
N VAL A 146 -7.68 -7.43 -8.99
CA VAL A 146 -6.86 -8.34 -9.79
C VAL A 146 -6.91 -7.97 -11.27
N ALA A 147 -8.09 -7.60 -11.78
CA ALA A 147 -8.23 -7.15 -13.16
C ALA A 147 -7.49 -5.83 -13.40
N LEU A 148 -7.55 -4.87 -12.48
CA LEU A 148 -6.79 -3.62 -12.54
C LEU A 148 -5.28 -3.89 -12.53
N ASN A 149 -4.79 -4.74 -11.63
CA ASN A 149 -3.38 -5.12 -11.59
C ASN A 149 -2.93 -5.76 -12.91
N ARG A 150 -3.73 -6.65 -13.48
CA ARG A 150 -3.46 -7.26 -14.78
C ARG A 150 -3.34 -6.21 -15.89
N ALA A 151 -4.26 -5.27 -15.97
CA ALA A 151 -4.22 -4.18 -16.96
C ALA A 151 -2.96 -3.31 -16.81
N ILE A 152 -2.52 -3.05 -15.57
CA ILE A 152 -1.27 -2.33 -15.30
C ILE A 152 -0.04 -3.15 -15.72
N LEU A 153 -0.01 -4.45 -15.42
CA LEU A 153 1.10 -5.34 -15.80
C LEU A 153 1.22 -5.50 -17.33
N GLU A 154 0.11 -5.56 -18.04
CA GLU A 154 0.05 -5.60 -19.52
C GLU A 154 0.37 -4.22 -20.15
N GLY A 155 0.51 -3.15 -19.34
CA GLY A 155 0.83 -1.80 -19.82
C GLY A 155 -0.35 -1.06 -20.45
N LEU A 156 -1.57 -1.54 -20.28
CA LEU A 156 -2.80 -0.89 -20.76
C LEU A 156 -3.13 0.37 -19.96
N LEU A 157 -2.76 0.39 -18.69
CA LEU A 157 -3.02 1.48 -17.76
C LEU A 157 -1.75 1.82 -16.96
N PRO A 158 -1.49 3.11 -16.67
CA PRO A 158 -0.47 3.47 -15.69
C PRO A 158 -0.95 3.20 -14.27
N GLY A 159 -0.07 2.68 -13.43
CA GLY A 159 -0.38 2.44 -12.02
C GLY A 159 0.80 1.87 -11.24
N PRO A 160 0.69 1.77 -9.90
CA PRO A 160 1.69 1.16 -9.05
C PRO A 160 1.77 -0.36 -9.27
N ARG A 161 2.77 -1.02 -8.73
CA ARG A 161 2.76 -2.48 -8.55
C ARG A 161 1.70 -2.83 -7.51
N MET A 162 0.91 -3.87 -7.74
CA MET A 162 -0.18 -4.20 -6.82
C MET A 162 -0.04 -5.63 -6.27
N ARG A 163 -0.26 -5.76 -4.96
CA ARG A 163 -0.73 -6.99 -4.32
C ARG A 163 -2.23 -6.86 -4.17
N CYS A 164 -2.98 -7.85 -4.61
CA CYS A 164 -4.43 -7.82 -4.64
C CYS A 164 -4.98 -8.96 -3.80
N SER A 165 -5.98 -8.68 -2.98
CA SER A 165 -6.59 -9.70 -2.11
C SER A 165 -7.83 -10.35 -2.71
N GLY A 166 -8.49 -9.70 -3.68
CA GLY A 166 -9.86 -10.03 -3.99
C GLY A 166 -10.78 -9.83 -2.79
N PRO A 167 -11.91 -10.53 -2.69
CA PRO A 167 -12.82 -10.42 -1.56
C PRO A 167 -12.16 -10.78 -0.23
N GLY A 168 -12.32 -9.92 0.78
CA GLY A 168 -11.85 -10.22 2.12
C GLY A 168 -12.61 -11.39 2.75
N LEU A 169 -11.91 -12.31 3.43
CA LEU A 169 -12.52 -13.43 4.11
C LEU A 169 -13.05 -12.96 5.47
N SER A 170 -14.32 -13.17 5.72
CA SER A 170 -15.00 -12.65 6.90
C SER A 170 -16.01 -13.64 7.47
N SER A 171 -16.35 -13.48 8.73
CA SER A 171 -17.52 -14.12 9.30
C SER A 171 -18.81 -13.43 8.82
N TYR A 172 -19.96 -13.97 9.20
CA TYR A 172 -21.27 -13.47 8.74
C TYR A 172 -21.44 -11.96 8.88
N GLY A 173 -21.99 -11.34 7.83
CA GLY A 173 -22.30 -9.92 7.77
C GLY A 173 -21.17 -9.02 7.29
N GLY A 174 -19.93 -9.45 7.34
CA GLY A 174 -18.80 -8.57 7.00
C GLY A 174 -18.86 -7.25 7.78
N GLN A 175 -18.38 -6.18 7.19
CA GLN A 175 -18.48 -4.81 7.73
C GLN A 175 -19.70 -4.04 7.17
N MET A 176 -20.66 -4.73 6.57
CA MET A 176 -21.87 -4.08 6.06
C MET A 176 -22.90 -3.94 7.15
N PRO A 177 -23.49 -2.74 7.36
CA PRO A 177 -24.42 -2.51 8.44
C PRO A 177 -25.74 -3.25 8.19
N GLY A 178 -26.25 -3.94 9.22
CA GLY A 178 -27.62 -4.39 9.38
C GLY A 178 -28.40 -4.84 8.14
N THR A 179 -27.71 -5.37 7.12
CA THR A 179 -28.36 -5.81 5.88
C THR A 179 -29.38 -6.89 6.20
N ILE A 180 -30.66 -6.63 5.90
CA ILE A 180 -31.74 -7.59 6.16
C ILE A 180 -31.46 -8.90 5.40
N PHE A 181 -31.91 -10.02 6.00
CA PHE A 181 -31.62 -11.36 5.48
C PHE A 181 -31.94 -11.54 3.99
N LYS A 182 -32.98 -10.87 3.50
CA LYS A 182 -33.38 -10.90 2.08
C LYS A 182 -32.29 -10.36 1.12
N HIS A 183 -31.38 -9.51 1.57
CA HIS A 183 -30.35 -8.86 0.76
C HIS A 183 -28.94 -9.25 1.16
N GLN A 184 -28.77 -10.39 1.84
CA GLN A 184 -27.47 -10.92 2.25
C GLN A 184 -26.55 -11.26 1.05
N GLU A 185 -27.09 -11.42 -0.15
CA GLU A 185 -26.30 -11.61 -1.37
C GLU A 185 -25.40 -10.42 -1.68
N LEU A 186 -25.78 -9.19 -1.32
CA LEU A 186 -24.93 -7.98 -1.51
C LEU A 186 -23.60 -8.08 -0.74
N ILE A 187 -23.61 -8.80 0.39
CA ILE A 187 -22.40 -8.99 1.18
C ILE A 187 -21.35 -9.79 0.39
N LYS A 188 -21.80 -10.72 -0.44
CA LYS A 188 -20.90 -11.57 -1.26
C LYS A 188 -20.17 -10.81 -2.35
N ASP A 189 -20.63 -9.62 -2.72
CA ASP A 189 -19.96 -8.77 -3.68
C ASP A 189 -18.68 -8.15 -3.11
N GLU A 190 -18.58 -8.07 -1.76
CA GLU A 190 -17.40 -7.49 -1.07
C GLU A 190 -16.65 -8.51 -0.22
N TYR A 191 -17.34 -9.53 0.31
CA TYR A 191 -16.77 -10.46 1.28
C TYR A 191 -17.04 -11.92 0.88
N ARG A 192 -16.00 -12.74 1.01
CA ARG A 192 -16.17 -14.20 1.01
C ARG A 192 -16.46 -14.66 2.45
N ILE A 193 -17.70 -15.04 2.73
CA ILE A 193 -18.13 -15.46 4.07
C ILE A 193 -17.60 -16.85 4.39
N VAL A 194 -16.91 -16.98 5.51
CA VAL A 194 -16.36 -18.21 6.06
C VAL A 194 -17.35 -18.77 7.09
N LYS A 195 -17.63 -20.07 7.00
CA LYS A 195 -18.64 -20.76 7.81
C LYS A 195 -18.05 -21.74 8.84
N ASN A 196 -16.85 -22.24 8.57
CA ASN A 196 -16.12 -23.19 9.41
C ASN A 196 -14.69 -23.36 8.86
N PRO A 197 -13.78 -24.06 9.56
CA PRO A 197 -12.37 -24.21 9.11
C PRO A 197 -12.18 -24.90 7.75
N LEU A 198 -13.05 -25.81 7.34
CA LEU A 198 -12.95 -26.43 6.00
C LEU A 198 -13.32 -25.44 4.90
N ASP A 199 -14.40 -24.71 5.07
CA ASP A 199 -14.84 -23.64 4.16
C ASP A 199 -13.79 -22.50 4.12
N ALA A 200 -13.09 -22.24 5.24
CA ALA A 200 -12.00 -21.27 5.31
C ALA A 200 -10.84 -21.62 4.34
N ALA A 201 -10.46 -22.88 4.30
CA ALA A 201 -9.43 -23.36 3.36
C ALA A 201 -9.91 -23.27 1.89
N ASP A 202 -11.17 -23.60 1.62
CA ASP A 202 -11.74 -23.49 0.28
C ASP A 202 -11.82 -22.03 -0.18
N ALA A 203 -12.17 -21.09 0.71
CA ALA A 203 -12.17 -19.65 0.42
C ALA A 203 -10.78 -19.12 0.00
N VAL A 204 -9.71 -19.62 0.62
CA VAL A 204 -8.33 -19.30 0.19
C VAL A 204 -8.06 -19.82 -1.21
N ARG A 205 -8.45 -21.05 -1.52
CA ARG A 205 -8.28 -21.65 -2.85
C ARG A 205 -9.03 -20.86 -3.91
N GLU A 206 -10.25 -20.43 -3.62
CA GLU A 206 -11.05 -19.57 -4.49
C GLU A 206 -10.29 -18.28 -4.82
N ASN A 207 -9.86 -17.53 -3.80
CA ASN A 207 -9.14 -16.26 -3.99
C ASN A 207 -7.83 -16.45 -4.77
N VAL A 208 -7.03 -17.46 -4.41
CA VAL A 208 -5.75 -17.74 -5.10
C VAL A 208 -5.96 -18.16 -6.56
N THR A 209 -7.00 -18.97 -6.84
CA THR A 209 -7.35 -19.39 -8.21
C THR A 209 -7.73 -18.19 -9.07
N GLN A 210 -8.37 -17.17 -8.49
CA GLN A 210 -8.74 -15.94 -9.20
C GLN A 210 -7.59 -14.94 -9.33
N GLY A 211 -6.42 -15.24 -8.74
CA GLY A 211 -5.22 -14.43 -8.88
C GLY A 211 -4.91 -13.50 -7.69
N ALA A 212 -5.57 -13.69 -6.55
CA ALA A 212 -5.18 -13.01 -5.32
C ALA A 212 -3.73 -13.35 -4.94
N THR A 213 -2.98 -12.36 -4.50
CA THR A 213 -1.55 -12.46 -4.15
C THR A 213 -1.27 -12.12 -2.70
N VAL A 214 -2.32 -11.82 -1.95
CA VAL A 214 -2.39 -11.68 -0.50
C VAL A 214 -3.80 -12.11 -0.09
N ILE A 215 -3.96 -12.65 1.11
CA ILE A 215 -5.29 -12.93 1.70
C ILE A 215 -5.56 -11.87 2.77
N LYS A 216 -6.67 -11.15 2.62
CA LYS A 216 -7.23 -10.27 3.64
C LYS A 216 -8.26 -11.03 4.44
N ILE A 217 -8.15 -10.99 5.77
CA ILE A 217 -9.18 -11.50 6.68
C ILE A 217 -9.70 -10.39 7.57
N PHE A 218 -10.93 -10.55 8.04
CA PHE A 218 -11.54 -9.70 9.06
C PHE A 218 -11.64 -10.51 10.36
N ALA A 219 -10.63 -10.35 11.25
CA ALA A 219 -10.61 -11.05 12.54
C ALA A 219 -11.81 -10.66 13.41
N ASN A 220 -12.26 -9.41 13.31
CA ASN A 220 -13.54 -8.93 13.84
C ASN A 220 -14.23 -8.05 12.81
N ASN A 221 -15.55 -8.00 12.87
CA ASN A 221 -16.39 -7.14 12.05
C ASN A 221 -16.84 -5.90 12.84
N THR A 222 -17.15 -4.82 12.11
CA THR A 222 -17.73 -3.58 12.64
C THR A 222 -18.65 -3.00 11.56
N PRO A 223 -19.91 -2.67 11.83
CA PRO A 223 -20.58 -2.69 13.14
C PRO A 223 -21.10 -4.07 13.59
N ASN A 224 -21.01 -5.11 12.74
CA ASN A 224 -21.47 -6.44 13.10
C ASN A 224 -20.61 -7.03 14.24
N PRO A 225 -21.21 -7.67 15.26
CA PRO A 225 -20.46 -8.20 16.40
C PRO A 225 -19.84 -9.58 16.14
N THR A 226 -19.82 -10.03 14.88
CA THR A 226 -19.30 -11.35 14.49
C THR A 226 -17.79 -11.33 14.31
N MET A 227 -17.13 -12.45 14.56
CA MET A 227 -15.68 -12.61 14.50
C MET A 227 -15.34 -13.96 13.88
N LEU A 228 -14.19 -14.05 13.20
CA LEU A 228 -13.59 -15.34 12.88
C LEU A 228 -13.03 -15.99 14.16
N THR A 229 -13.19 -17.28 14.28
CA THR A 229 -12.54 -18.08 15.32
C THR A 229 -11.04 -18.24 15.05
N VAL A 230 -10.27 -18.57 16.08
CA VAL A 230 -8.84 -18.88 15.91
C VAL A 230 -8.63 -20.06 14.95
N ASP A 231 -9.51 -21.08 15.00
CA ASP A 231 -9.38 -22.26 14.14
C ASP A 231 -9.70 -21.93 12.67
N GLU A 232 -10.68 -21.08 12.39
CA GLU A 232 -10.95 -20.58 11.03
C GLU A 232 -9.79 -19.75 10.49
N MET A 233 -9.26 -18.81 11.29
CA MET A 233 -8.11 -18.00 10.91
C MET A 233 -6.86 -18.88 10.70
N LYS A 234 -6.65 -19.89 11.54
CA LYS A 234 -5.55 -20.85 11.38
C LYS A 234 -5.69 -21.65 10.09
N ALA A 235 -6.88 -22.13 9.76
CA ALA A 235 -7.12 -22.84 8.51
C ALA A 235 -6.85 -21.97 7.27
N ILE A 236 -7.22 -20.68 7.32
CA ILE A 236 -6.88 -19.70 6.28
C ILE A 236 -5.36 -19.55 6.15
N VAL A 237 -4.65 -19.37 7.28
CA VAL A 237 -3.20 -19.16 7.30
C VAL A 237 -2.46 -20.37 6.77
N ASP A 238 -2.80 -21.55 7.27
CA ASP A 238 -2.15 -22.81 6.86
C ASP A 238 -2.32 -23.03 5.36
N GLU A 239 -3.52 -22.81 4.81
CA GLU A 239 -3.78 -22.99 3.39
C GLU A 239 -3.09 -21.92 2.53
N ALA A 240 -3.16 -20.64 2.92
CA ALA A 240 -2.50 -19.56 2.19
C ALA A 240 -0.97 -19.76 2.14
N HIS A 241 -0.36 -20.15 3.25
CA HIS A 241 1.08 -20.39 3.32
C HIS A 241 1.54 -21.58 2.45
N ARG A 242 0.69 -22.57 2.19
CA ARG A 242 0.98 -23.67 1.23
C ARG A 242 1.22 -23.14 -0.18
N TYR A 243 0.56 -22.05 -0.56
CA TYR A 243 0.75 -21.36 -1.85
C TYR A 243 1.79 -20.23 -1.78
N GLY A 244 2.45 -20.04 -0.64
CA GLY A 244 3.38 -18.93 -0.43
C GLY A 244 2.71 -17.56 -0.36
N VAL A 245 1.39 -17.50 -0.15
CA VAL A 245 0.59 -16.28 -0.04
C VAL A 245 0.52 -15.85 1.42
N ARG A 246 0.70 -14.55 1.68
CA ARG A 246 0.58 -13.95 3.02
C ARG A 246 -0.87 -13.75 3.42
N VAL A 247 -1.10 -13.75 4.73
CA VAL A 247 -2.39 -13.39 5.33
C VAL A 247 -2.23 -12.14 6.18
N THR A 248 -3.07 -11.13 5.95
CA THR A 248 -3.14 -9.95 6.79
C THR A 248 -4.55 -9.79 7.37
N ALA A 249 -4.64 -9.35 8.64
CA ALA A 249 -5.88 -9.34 9.39
C ALA A 249 -6.32 -7.92 9.79
N HIS A 250 -7.49 -7.50 9.34
CA HIS A 250 -8.22 -6.41 10.00
C HIS A 250 -8.48 -6.81 11.45
N ALA A 251 -8.01 -6.01 12.39
CA ALA A 251 -8.21 -6.23 13.82
C ALA A 251 -8.24 -4.88 14.54
N THR A 252 -9.41 -4.48 15.03
CA THR A 252 -9.62 -3.18 15.70
C THR A 252 -9.57 -3.26 17.23
N SER A 253 -9.62 -4.47 17.79
CA SER A 253 -9.48 -4.72 19.22
C SER A 253 -8.27 -5.58 19.54
N ASP A 254 -7.73 -5.47 20.76
CA ASP A 254 -6.62 -6.31 21.21
C ASP A 254 -6.92 -7.80 21.11
N LYS A 255 -8.14 -8.22 21.53
CA LYS A 255 -8.56 -9.62 21.45
C LYS A 255 -8.52 -10.16 20.01
N ALA A 256 -9.03 -9.38 19.04
CA ALA A 256 -9.00 -9.79 17.63
C ALA A 256 -7.57 -9.88 17.10
N ALA A 257 -6.73 -8.89 17.40
CA ALA A 257 -5.33 -8.89 17.02
C ALA A 257 -4.55 -10.05 17.65
N TYR A 258 -4.71 -10.27 18.96
CA TYR A 258 -4.07 -11.39 19.66
C TYR A 258 -4.44 -12.74 19.03
N ASN A 259 -5.74 -12.98 18.81
CA ASN A 259 -6.23 -14.21 18.19
C ASN A 259 -5.67 -14.41 16.77
N ALA A 260 -5.63 -13.35 15.96
CA ALA A 260 -5.06 -13.40 14.61
C ALA A 260 -3.55 -13.72 14.65
N VAL A 261 -2.80 -13.09 15.57
CA VAL A 261 -1.37 -13.38 15.77
C VAL A 261 -1.15 -14.82 16.26
N VAL A 262 -2.02 -15.34 17.15
CA VAL A 262 -1.98 -16.75 17.60
C VAL A 262 -2.22 -17.67 16.41
N ALA A 263 -3.21 -17.39 15.56
CA ALA A 263 -3.53 -18.14 14.36
C ALA A 263 -2.40 -18.14 13.32
N GLY A 264 -1.45 -17.20 13.39
CA GLY A 264 -0.24 -17.19 12.56
C GLY A 264 -0.30 -16.23 11.37
N VAL A 265 -1.14 -15.18 11.40
CA VAL A 265 -1.15 -14.17 10.35
C VAL A 265 0.20 -13.47 10.22
N ASP A 266 0.48 -12.95 9.02
CA ASP A 266 1.74 -12.25 8.72
C ASP A 266 1.67 -10.74 9.01
N GLY A 267 0.47 -10.17 9.08
CA GLY A 267 0.26 -8.75 9.33
C GLY A 267 -1.02 -8.47 10.11
N ILE A 268 -1.01 -7.38 10.87
CA ILE A 268 -2.17 -6.81 11.55
C ILE A 268 -2.42 -5.42 10.95
N GLU A 269 -3.62 -5.21 10.46
CA GLU A 269 -4.13 -3.94 9.98
C GLU A 269 -4.83 -3.21 11.13
N HIS A 270 -4.65 -1.90 11.24
CA HIS A 270 -5.19 -1.02 12.29
C HIS A 270 -4.56 -1.28 13.66
N GLY A 271 -5.00 -2.30 14.40
CA GLY A 271 -4.50 -2.60 15.73
C GLY A 271 -4.70 -1.45 16.73
N TYR A 272 -5.88 -0.82 16.75
CA TYR A 272 -6.10 0.42 17.52
C TYR A 272 -5.92 0.29 19.02
N GLN A 273 -6.10 -0.89 19.61
CA GLN A 273 -6.13 -1.11 21.05
C GLN A 273 -5.14 -2.20 21.51
N LEU A 274 -3.95 -2.26 20.86
CA LEU A 274 -2.96 -3.30 21.16
C LEU A 274 -2.41 -3.19 22.58
N ALA A 275 -2.55 -4.27 23.36
CA ALA A 275 -1.88 -4.44 24.63
C ALA A 275 -0.39 -4.76 24.45
N ASP A 276 0.41 -4.53 25.45
CA ASP A 276 1.85 -4.82 25.43
C ASP A 276 2.16 -6.30 25.19
N SER A 277 1.34 -7.21 25.75
CA SER A 277 1.47 -8.64 25.53
C SER A 277 1.25 -9.04 24.05
N THR A 278 0.32 -8.39 23.37
CA THR A 278 0.07 -8.61 21.95
C THR A 278 1.21 -8.07 21.09
N LEU A 279 1.73 -6.88 21.42
CA LEU A 279 2.92 -6.31 20.77
C LEU A 279 4.15 -7.21 20.94
N ASP A 280 4.38 -7.75 22.14
CA ASP A 280 5.50 -8.67 22.42
C ASP A 280 5.35 -9.98 21.60
N LEU A 281 4.12 -10.48 21.47
CA LEU A 281 3.83 -11.65 20.63
C LEU A 281 4.07 -11.36 19.15
N MET A 282 3.70 -10.18 18.66
CA MET A 282 3.97 -9.73 17.28
C MET A 282 5.49 -9.69 17.02
N VAL A 283 6.28 -9.13 17.93
CA VAL A 283 7.75 -9.13 17.82
C VAL A 283 8.28 -10.56 17.74
N LYS A 284 7.86 -11.42 18.68
CA LYS A 284 8.29 -12.83 18.73
C LYS A 284 8.00 -13.60 17.45
N LYS A 285 6.86 -13.34 16.81
CA LYS A 285 6.41 -14.01 15.60
C LYS A 285 6.79 -13.29 14.30
N GLY A 286 7.36 -12.07 14.37
CA GLY A 286 7.70 -11.26 13.21
C GLY A 286 6.49 -10.73 12.44
N VAL A 287 5.34 -10.55 13.13
CA VAL A 287 4.11 -10.02 12.53
C VAL A 287 4.23 -8.52 12.33
N VAL A 288 3.89 -8.05 11.14
CA VAL A 288 3.97 -6.63 10.77
C VAL A 288 2.72 -5.89 11.23
N LEU A 289 2.89 -4.67 11.75
CA LEU A 289 1.79 -3.74 12.02
C LEU A 289 1.65 -2.75 10.87
N VAL A 290 0.44 -2.62 10.33
CA VAL A 290 0.06 -1.57 9.37
C VAL A 290 -0.97 -0.67 10.05
N PRO A 291 -0.58 0.47 10.64
CA PRO A 291 -1.43 1.22 11.60
C PRO A 291 -2.64 1.90 10.98
N THR A 292 -2.56 2.37 9.73
CA THR A 292 -3.63 3.08 9.00
C THR A 292 -4.14 4.37 9.70
N ASP A 293 -3.25 5.07 10.38
CA ASP A 293 -3.60 6.29 11.11
C ASP A 293 -3.76 7.49 10.18
N GLY A 294 -4.81 8.25 10.33
CA GLY A 294 -4.93 9.58 9.74
C GLY A 294 -4.26 10.66 10.60
N ASP A 295 -3.76 11.73 9.97
CA ASP A 295 -3.25 12.90 10.67
C ASP A 295 -4.38 13.79 11.21
N SER A 296 -4.03 14.80 12.00
CA SER A 296 -4.99 15.73 12.60
C SER A 296 -5.83 16.48 11.55
N VAL A 297 -5.28 16.74 10.36
CA VAL A 297 -5.97 17.39 9.24
C VAL A 297 -7.01 16.45 8.64
N SER A 298 -6.66 15.19 8.36
CA SER A 298 -7.57 14.18 7.84
C SER A 298 -8.73 13.92 8.79
N LEU A 299 -8.46 13.81 10.11
CA LEU A 299 -9.49 13.63 11.12
C LEU A 299 -10.44 14.83 11.18
N SER A 300 -9.91 16.05 11.16
CA SER A 300 -10.73 17.27 11.14
C SER A 300 -11.64 17.34 9.92
N GLN A 301 -11.12 16.90 8.77
CA GLN A 301 -11.86 16.87 7.52
C GLN A 301 -12.94 15.80 7.52
N TYR A 302 -12.63 14.61 8.05
CA TYR A 302 -13.61 13.55 8.26
C TYR A 302 -14.81 14.04 9.09
N LEU A 303 -14.55 14.62 10.27
CA LEU A 303 -15.61 15.15 11.15
C LEU A 303 -16.44 16.24 10.45
N LYS A 304 -15.79 17.14 9.73
CA LYS A 304 -16.48 18.19 8.97
C LYS A 304 -17.39 17.61 7.87
N LEU A 305 -16.92 16.61 7.13
CA LEU A 305 -17.69 16.00 6.04
C LEU A 305 -18.85 15.14 6.57
N SER A 306 -18.66 14.48 7.71
CA SER A 306 -19.72 13.69 8.39
C SER A 306 -20.73 14.57 9.14
N GLY A 307 -20.56 15.89 9.15
CA GLY A 307 -21.44 16.81 9.88
C GLY A 307 -21.27 16.73 11.40
N GLU A 308 -20.20 16.13 11.88
CA GLU A 308 -19.89 16.06 13.31
C GLU A 308 -19.18 17.33 13.77
N SER A 309 -19.56 17.82 14.98
CA SER A 309 -18.84 18.92 15.58
C SER A 309 -17.49 18.47 16.11
N ILE A 310 -16.45 19.24 15.82
CA ILE A 310 -15.10 18.99 16.33
C ILE A 310 -15.10 19.24 17.84
N ASN A 311 -15.02 18.16 18.64
CA ASN A 311 -14.79 18.25 20.07
C ASN A 311 -13.28 18.17 20.34
N PRO A 312 -12.64 19.27 20.82
CA PRO A 312 -11.18 19.30 21.01
C PRO A 312 -10.68 18.23 21.99
N SER A 313 -11.45 17.89 23.02
CA SER A 313 -11.07 16.87 24.00
C SER A 313 -11.13 15.47 23.39
N MET A 314 -12.15 15.17 22.60
CA MET A 314 -12.27 13.90 21.89
C MET A 314 -11.14 13.73 20.86
N MET A 315 -10.88 14.77 20.08
CA MET A 315 -9.76 14.81 19.12
C MET A 315 -8.43 14.54 19.83
N LYS A 316 -8.16 15.24 20.91
CA LYS A 316 -6.93 15.07 21.70
C LYS A 316 -6.80 13.64 22.23
N ASN A 317 -7.86 13.07 22.78
CA ASN A 317 -7.84 11.71 23.32
C ASN A 317 -7.60 10.68 22.21
N TYR A 318 -8.25 10.83 21.04
CA TYR A 318 -8.05 9.94 19.90
C TYR A 318 -6.59 10.00 19.41
N MET A 319 -6.08 11.20 19.12
CA MET A 319 -4.68 11.37 18.68
C MET A 319 -3.68 10.87 19.72
N SER A 320 -3.99 11.05 21.02
CA SER A 320 -3.13 10.53 22.09
C SER A 320 -3.09 8.99 22.12
N ALA A 321 -4.22 8.34 21.86
CA ALA A 321 -4.29 6.87 21.81
C ALA A 321 -3.51 6.31 20.61
N LEU A 322 -3.61 6.94 19.42
CA LEU A 322 -2.81 6.57 18.25
C LEU A 322 -1.31 6.73 18.52
N LYS A 323 -0.93 7.87 19.10
CA LYS A 323 0.45 8.16 19.49
C LYS A 323 1.01 7.13 20.46
N ASP A 324 0.29 6.82 21.54
CA ASP A 324 0.72 5.83 22.54
C ASP A 324 0.97 4.46 21.88
N ARG A 325 0.03 3.99 21.10
CA ARG A 325 0.11 2.69 20.43
C ARG A 325 1.33 2.60 19.51
N ILE A 326 1.51 3.58 18.59
CA ILE A 326 2.61 3.51 17.61
C ILE A 326 3.97 3.67 18.28
N GLN A 327 4.07 4.52 19.32
CA GLN A 327 5.30 4.68 20.10
C GLN A 327 5.66 3.39 20.84
N ARG A 328 4.70 2.72 21.49
CA ARG A 328 4.92 1.43 22.15
C ARG A 328 5.34 0.36 21.15
N ALA A 329 4.64 0.25 20.03
CA ALA A 329 4.98 -0.71 18.97
C ALA A 329 6.42 -0.47 18.44
N HIS A 330 6.76 0.79 18.11
CA HIS A 330 8.09 1.15 17.63
C HIS A 330 9.18 0.87 18.67
N LYS A 331 8.96 1.27 19.94
CA LYS A 331 9.91 1.04 21.03
C LYS A 331 10.16 -0.45 21.30
N LYS A 332 9.14 -1.28 21.20
CA LYS A 332 9.25 -2.74 21.37
C LYS A 332 9.91 -3.42 20.17
N GLY A 333 10.09 -2.74 19.03
CA GLY A 333 10.69 -3.30 17.83
C GLY A 333 9.71 -4.08 16.93
N VAL A 334 8.41 -3.82 17.04
CA VAL A 334 7.43 -4.30 16.06
C VAL A 334 7.80 -3.74 14.68
N ILE A 335 7.78 -4.58 13.66
CA ILE A 335 7.97 -4.12 12.27
C ILE A 335 6.72 -3.34 11.87
N ILE A 336 6.88 -2.03 11.65
CA ILE A 336 5.79 -1.15 11.19
C ILE A 336 5.96 -0.92 9.70
N ALA A 337 4.90 -1.11 8.92
CA ALA A 337 4.81 -0.75 7.51
C ALA A 337 3.72 0.30 7.31
N ALA A 338 3.95 1.26 6.42
CA ALA A 338 2.98 2.30 6.14
C ALA A 338 1.78 1.76 5.37
N GLY A 339 0.58 2.21 5.73
CA GLY A 339 -0.67 1.95 5.04
C GLY A 339 -1.68 3.03 5.38
N SER A 340 -2.56 3.38 4.45
CA SER A 340 -3.45 4.53 4.58
C SER A 340 -4.89 4.16 4.89
N ASP A 341 -5.36 3.01 4.42
CA ASP A 341 -6.78 2.65 4.42
C ASP A 341 -7.64 3.71 3.69
N ASP A 342 -7.10 4.24 2.57
CA ASP A 342 -7.73 5.32 1.82
C ASP A 342 -8.86 4.80 0.94
N TYR A 343 -10.10 5.00 1.38
CA TYR A 343 -11.34 4.72 0.65
C TYR A 343 -12.34 5.88 0.72
N ILE A 344 -12.09 6.88 1.55
CA ILE A 344 -13.00 8.02 1.78
C ILE A 344 -12.72 9.11 0.74
N ASP A 345 -13.79 9.62 0.12
CA ASP A 345 -13.71 10.77 -0.78
C ASP A 345 -13.60 12.09 0.00
N PHE A 346 -12.41 12.44 0.40
CA PHE A 346 -12.11 13.69 1.10
C PHE A 346 -12.19 14.94 0.22
N LYS A 347 -12.55 14.83 -1.06
CA LYS A 347 -12.51 15.95 -2.03
C LYS A 347 -11.11 16.57 -2.17
N GLN A 348 -10.08 15.75 -1.97
CA GLN A 348 -8.66 16.08 -2.13
C GLN A 348 -8.09 15.33 -3.33
N PRO A 349 -6.88 15.69 -3.80
CA PRO A 349 -6.18 14.88 -4.79
C PRO A 349 -6.03 13.44 -4.30
N PHE A 350 -6.29 12.48 -5.17
CA PHE A 350 -6.03 11.07 -4.87
C PHE A 350 -4.59 10.89 -4.39
N ALA A 351 -4.36 9.94 -3.51
CA ALA A 351 -3.09 9.65 -2.84
C ALA A 351 -2.61 10.69 -1.80
N GLU A 352 -3.29 11.82 -1.60
CA GLU A 352 -2.94 12.72 -0.50
C GLU A 352 -3.21 12.06 0.87
N PRO A 353 -4.36 11.38 1.10
CA PRO A 353 -4.59 10.64 2.35
C PRO A 353 -3.49 9.62 2.66
N SER A 354 -2.98 8.91 1.65
CA SER A 354 -1.87 7.97 1.81
C SER A 354 -0.59 8.63 2.33
N LYS A 355 -0.26 9.83 1.86
CA LYS A 355 0.88 10.60 2.37
C LYS A 355 0.61 11.19 3.76
N ARG A 356 -0.64 11.57 4.05
CA ARG A 356 -1.05 12.06 5.37
C ARG A 356 -0.97 10.99 6.45
N ALA A 357 -1.14 9.73 6.10
CA ALA A 357 -0.85 8.62 7.00
C ALA A 357 0.62 8.64 7.49
N LEU A 358 1.58 9.07 6.66
CA LEU A 358 2.97 9.25 7.08
C LEU A 358 3.16 10.45 8.00
N ILE A 359 2.38 11.52 7.78
CA ILE A 359 2.39 12.70 8.64
C ILE A 359 1.83 12.37 10.03
N SER A 360 0.82 11.48 10.13
CA SER A 360 0.28 11.04 11.42
C SER A 360 1.34 10.39 12.31
N TYR A 361 2.26 9.61 11.72
CA TYR A 361 3.38 9.02 12.46
C TYR A 361 4.36 10.08 12.97
N TYR A 362 4.57 11.14 12.20
CA TYR A 362 5.38 12.28 12.63
C TYR A 362 4.70 13.06 13.77
N GLU A 363 3.41 13.36 13.66
CA GLU A 363 2.61 13.97 14.74
C GLU A 363 2.64 13.10 16.01
N SER A 364 2.77 11.80 15.84
CA SER A 364 2.93 10.83 16.93
C SER A 364 4.36 10.77 17.49
N GLY A 365 5.31 11.56 16.96
CA GLY A 365 6.68 11.65 17.47
C GLY A 365 7.63 10.57 16.94
N ILE A 366 7.29 9.88 15.86
CA ILE A 366 8.20 8.96 15.20
C ILE A 366 9.22 9.77 14.35
N PRO A 367 10.51 9.47 14.42
CA PRO A 367 11.54 10.17 13.63
C PRO A 367 11.34 9.97 12.12
N ILE A 368 11.54 11.03 11.33
CA ILE A 368 11.37 11.00 9.87
C ILE A 368 12.12 9.82 9.21
N PRO A 369 13.39 9.52 9.52
CA PRO A 369 14.06 8.39 8.89
C PRO A 369 13.38 7.04 9.14
N ALA A 370 12.75 6.86 10.30
CA ALA A 370 11.97 5.66 10.60
C ALA A 370 10.67 5.62 9.79
N ILE A 371 9.97 6.77 9.65
CA ILE A 371 8.76 6.88 8.83
C ILE A 371 9.06 6.55 7.36
N LEU A 372 10.14 7.10 6.82
CA LEU A 372 10.57 6.78 5.46
C LEU A 372 10.89 5.29 5.29
N GLN A 373 11.49 4.65 6.30
CA GLN A 373 11.71 3.20 6.32
C GLN A 373 10.38 2.43 6.36
N PHE A 374 9.36 2.90 7.12
CA PHE A 374 8.03 2.28 7.16
C PHE A 374 7.37 2.27 5.78
N ALA A 375 7.51 3.36 5.02
CA ALA A 375 6.91 3.54 3.70
C ALA A 375 7.76 2.97 2.53
N THR A 376 8.90 2.35 2.80
CA THR A 376 9.81 1.82 1.78
C THR A 376 10.27 0.41 2.13
N TYR A 377 11.33 0.24 2.89
CA TYR A 377 11.95 -1.05 3.19
C TYR A 377 11.03 -2.01 3.98
N ASN A 378 10.37 -1.53 5.03
CA ASN A 378 9.46 -2.36 5.82
C ASN A 378 8.19 -2.70 5.01
N ALA A 379 7.65 -1.74 4.27
CA ALA A 379 6.52 -1.96 3.38
C ALA A 379 6.86 -2.99 2.29
N ALA A 380 8.05 -2.93 1.72
CA ALA A 380 8.51 -3.95 0.76
C ALA A 380 8.61 -5.35 1.40
N LYS A 381 8.98 -5.45 2.69
CA LYS A 381 8.92 -6.71 3.45
C LYS A 381 7.49 -7.20 3.60
N GLN A 382 6.54 -6.31 3.95
CA GLN A 382 5.11 -6.63 4.04
C GLN A 382 4.60 -7.22 2.73
N LEU A 383 5.01 -6.66 1.58
CA LEU A 383 4.62 -7.16 0.27
C LEU A 383 5.42 -8.38 -0.22
N ARG A 384 6.42 -8.86 0.53
CA ARG A 384 7.42 -9.88 0.09
C ARG A 384 8.13 -9.50 -1.23
N TRP A 385 8.37 -8.21 -1.43
CA TRP A 385 9.14 -7.68 -2.56
C TRP A 385 10.46 -7.03 -2.15
N ASN A 386 10.87 -7.17 -0.89
CA ASN A 386 12.09 -6.57 -0.31
C ASN A 386 13.42 -7.01 -0.94
N ARG A 387 13.38 -7.92 -1.93
CA ARG A 387 14.53 -8.28 -2.78
C ARG A 387 14.47 -7.61 -4.16
N ARG A 388 13.50 -6.72 -4.40
CA ARG A 388 13.26 -6.07 -5.69
C ARG A 388 12.95 -4.59 -5.60
N ILE A 389 12.27 -4.14 -4.54
CA ILE A 389 11.84 -2.75 -4.32
C ILE A 389 12.07 -2.32 -2.87
N GLY A 390 11.80 -1.05 -2.57
CA GLY A 390 11.89 -0.49 -1.21
C GLY A 390 13.29 -0.09 -0.79
N THR A 391 14.29 -0.29 -1.67
CA THR A 391 15.70 0.10 -1.47
C THR A 391 16.30 0.47 -2.81
N ILE A 392 17.13 1.51 -2.85
CA ILE A 392 17.93 1.88 -4.04
C ILE A 392 19.24 1.11 -3.98
N LYS A 393 19.31 -0.02 -4.69
CA LYS A 393 20.42 -0.97 -4.62
C LYS A 393 20.60 -1.70 -5.95
N LYS A 394 21.83 -2.09 -6.27
CA LYS A 394 22.13 -2.90 -7.47
C LYS A 394 21.23 -4.13 -7.56
N GLY A 395 20.64 -4.33 -8.74
CA GLY A 395 19.75 -5.46 -9.05
C GLY A 395 18.28 -5.26 -8.65
N PHE A 396 17.95 -4.12 -8.01
CA PHE A 396 16.58 -3.73 -7.69
C PHE A 396 15.92 -3.02 -8.87
N PHE A 397 14.60 -3.02 -8.89
CA PHE A 397 13.86 -2.22 -9.86
C PHE A 397 14.10 -0.73 -9.61
N ALA A 398 14.18 0.03 -10.69
CA ALA A 398 14.33 1.48 -10.64
C ALA A 398 12.96 2.14 -10.38
N ASP A 399 12.47 1.97 -9.16
CA ASP A 399 11.29 2.63 -8.59
C ASP A 399 11.81 3.71 -7.63
N ILE A 400 11.90 4.95 -8.10
CA ILE A 400 12.65 6.04 -7.47
C ILE A 400 11.80 7.29 -7.46
N ILE A 401 11.82 8.03 -6.34
CA ILE A 401 11.23 9.36 -6.25
C ILE A 401 12.27 10.39 -5.81
N ALA A 402 11.99 11.66 -6.09
CA ALA A 402 12.71 12.77 -5.51
C ALA A 402 11.77 13.79 -4.88
N VAL A 403 12.15 14.25 -3.69
CA VAL A 403 11.45 15.23 -2.89
C VAL A 403 12.39 16.37 -2.50
N ASP A 404 11.85 17.46 -1.98
CA ASP A 404 12.65 18.58 -1.48
C ASP A 404 13.63 18.11 -0.38
N ASN A 405 14.84 18.70 -0.35
CA ASN A 405 15.87 18.38 0.64
C ASN A 405 15.46 18.68 2.10
N SER A 406 14.39 19.46 2.30
CA SER A 406 13.83 19.72 3.63
C SER A 406 13.23 18.46 4.29
N ILE A 407 13.07 17.37 3.55
CA ILE A 407 12.52 16.09 4.06
C ILE A 407 13.23 15.60 5.34
N GLU A 408 14.47 15.93 5.56
CA GLU A 408 15.20 15.54 6.79
C GLU A 408 14.57 16.14 8.05
N THR A 409 13.91 17.29 7.94
CA THR A 409 13.32 18.03 9.07
C THR A 409 11.84 18.36 8.87
N ASN A 410 11.31 18.20 7.67
CA ASN A 410 9.93 18.53 7.33
C ASN A 410 9.28 17.39 6.53
N ILE A 411 8.50 16.57 7.21
CA ILE A 411 7.80 15.43 6.59
C ILE A 411 6.81 15.86 5.47
N ASN A 412 6.29 17.11 5.52
CA ASN A 412 5.36 17.62 4.52
C ASN A 412 5.98 17.72 3.11
N ALA A 413 7.30 17.65 2.98
CA ALA A 413 7.95 17.53 1.68
C ALA A 413 7.43 16.32 0.86
N LEU A 414 6.92 15.27 1.51
CA LEU A 414 6.28 14.14 0.85
C LEU A 414 4.98 14.50 0.12
N LEU A 415 4.29 15.55 0.51
CA LEU A 415 3.08 16.01 -0.19
C LEU A 415 3.41 16.51 -1.61
N HIS A 416 4.67 16.93 -1.86
CA HIS A 416 5.13 17.53 -3.09
C HIS A 416 6.28 16.75 -3.74
N VAL A 417 5.99 15.52 -4.21
CA VAL A 417 6.96 14.72 -4.97
C VAL A 417 7.27 15.42 -6.31
N ARG A 418 8.54 15.64 -6.59
CA ARG A 418 9.03 16.37 -7.77
C ARG A 418 9.37 15.48 -8.95
N PHE A 419 9.84 14.27 -8.67
CA PHE A 419 10.23 13.30 -9.68
C PHE A 419 9.73 11.92 -9.28
N VAL A 420 9.23 11.17 -10.25
CA VAL A 420 8.80 9.78 -10.08
C VAL A 420 9.32 8.95 -11.25
N MET A 421 10.00 7.86 -10.93
CA MET A 421 10.39 6.82 -11.87
C MET A 421 9.84 5.49 -11.38
N LYS A 422 9.24 4.71 -12.28
CA LYS A 422 8.80 3.33 -12.03
C LYS A 422 9.28 2.43 -13.16
N ASP A 423 9.86 1.27 -12.82
CA ASP A 423 10.44 0.37 -13.83
C ASP A 423 11.41 1.08 -14.79
N GLY A 424 12.21 2.05 -14.27
CA GLY A 424 13.12 2.84 -15.07
C GLY A 424 12.46 3.80 -16.07
N LYS A 425 11.15 3.94 -16.04
CA LYS A 425 10.39 4.91 -16.85
C LYS A 425 10.08 6.14 -16.02
N VAL A 426 10.41 7.32 -16.55
CA VAL A 426 10.04 8.60 -15.91
C VAL A 426 8.54 8.80 -16.05
N ILE A 427 7.85 8.90 -14.92
CA ILE A 427 6.40 9.09 -14.82
C ILE A 427 6.08 10.57 -14.58
N THR A 428 6.78 11.19 -13.65
CA THR A 428 6.60 12.60 -13.28
C THR A 428 7.97 13.27 -13.25
N ASN A 429 8.06 14.45 -13.87
CA ASN A 429 9.25 15.28 -13.84
C ASN A 429 8.83 16.75 -13.69
N LYS A 430 8.82 17.25 -12.44
CA LYS A 430 8.44 18.62 -12.05
C LYS A 430 9.64 19.31 -11.37
N LEU A 431 10.81 19.24 -11.99
CA LEU A 431 12.05 19.76 -11.43
C LEU A 431 12.21 21.28 -11.63
N GLU A 432 11.51 21.86 -12.60
CA GLU A 432 11.43 23.30 -12.80
C GLU A 432 10.31 23.86 -11.89
N LEU A 433 10.66 24.86 -11.10
CA LEU A 433 9.74 25.65 -10.28
C LEU A 433 9.23 26.83 -11.11
#